data_762219bd1389d14a7ff062886447d418
#
_entry.id   762219bd1389d14a7ff062886447d418
#
_cell.length_a   1.000
_cell.length_b   1.000
_cell.length_c   1.000
_cell.angle_alpha   90.00
_cell.angle_beta   90.00
_cell.angle_gamma   90.00
#
_symmetry.space_group_name_H-M   'P 1'
#
loop_
_entity.id
_entity.type
_entity.pdbx_description
1 polymer ?
#
loop_
_entity_poly.entity_id
_entity_poly.type
_entity_poly.pdbx_seq_one_letter_code
_entity_poly.pdbx_strand_id
1 'polypeptide(L)'
;SYCGQWQWCISDRYIIIGGLAGEIGWSTLCTYFGLPISNSHSLVGGIMGAGIAGLGFEKLVYGGLSKVFAGIVIAPIGGLIVGLLLTGLIITIFANRKPAPVNKIFGRLQIISSAWFALTHGANDGQKTMGIIALILFSTGMIPELDIPLWVIFAAAAAMGLGTFFGGYKVIKTLGVKITRLKPYQGFAAETGGGIMLAAFAVLGIPASTTHAITGTIMGSGAARRKRAVRWNVSRQIIFSWIITIPGAAGLGIGFTYLIHLFV
;
A
#
# COMPACT_ATOMS: atom_id res chain seq x y z
N SER A 1 6.95 -26.55 -33.25
CA SER A 1 7.72 -26.11 -32.11
C SER A 1 6.80 -25.68 -30.91
N TYR A 2 5.97 -26.60 -30.45
CA TYR A 2 5.12 -26.37 -29.27
C TYR A 2 5.89 -26.45 -27.92
N CYS A 3 7.08 -27.06 -27.94
CA CYS A 3 7.86 -27.25 -26.71
C CYS A 3 8.42 -25.94 -26.08
N GLY A 4 8.70 -24.93 -26.91
CA GLY A 4 9.19 -23.64 -26.42
C GLY A 4 8.14 -22.81 -25.69
N GLN A 5 6.85 -22.89 -26.09
CA GLN A 5 5.77 -22.16 -25.43
C GLN A 5 5.45 -22.71 -24.02
N TRP A 6 5.58 -24.02 -23.81
CA TRP A 6 5.36 -24.63 -22.50
C TRP A 6 6.43 -24.27 -21.48
N GLN A 7 7.68 -24.16 -21.88
CA GLN A 7 8.77 -23.74 -20.97
C GLN A 7 8.59 -22.29 -20.50
N TRP A 8 8.13 -21.38 -21.36
CA TRP A 8 7.81 -20.01 -20.98
C TRP A 8 6.64 -19.96 -19.97
N CYS A 9 5.55 -20.67 -20.22
CA CYS A 9 4.42 -20.74 -19.30
C CYS A 9 4.77 -21.31 -17.91
N ILE A 10 5.69 -22.27 -17.84
CA ILE A 10 6.14 -22.88 -16.60
C ILE A 10 7.03 -21.91 -15.81
N SER A 11 8.00 -21.27 -16.49
CA SER A 11 8.88 -20.26 -15.87
C SER A 11 8.10 -19.10 -15.27
N ASP A 12 7.07 -18.60 -15.96
CA ASP A 12 6.25 -17.49 -15.51
C ASP A 12 5.49 -17.82 -14.22
N ARG A 13 5.00 -19.06 -14.08
CA ARG A 13 4.29 -19.50 -12.88
C ARG A 13 5.20 -19.53 -11.64
N TYR A 14 6.43 -20.03 -11.77
CA TYR A 14 7.39 -20.06 -10.65
C TYR A 14 7.81 -18.68 -10.24
N ILE A 15 8.00 -17.77 -11.19
CA ILE A 15 8.29 -16.37 -10.93
C ILE A 15 7.15 -15.72 -10.14
N ILE A 16 5.90 -15.93 -10.55
CA ILE A 16 4.75 -15.37 -9.85
C ILE A 16 4.65 -15.95 -8.44
N ILE A 17 4.76 -17.27 -8.29
CA ILE A 17 4.68 -17.94 -6.97
C ILE A 17 5.82 -17.48 -6.07
N GLY A 18 7.06 -17.47 -6.56
CA GLY A 18 8.23 -17.00 -5.81
C GLY A 18 8.12 -15.54 -5.42
N GLY A 19 7.63 -14.69 -6.32
CA GLY A 19 7.41 -13.27 -6.06
C GLY A 19 6.32 -13.01 -5.02
N LEU A 20 5.20 -13.72 -5.09
CA LEU A 20 4.13 -13.64 -4.09
C LEU A 20 4.58 -14.18 -2.73
N ALA A 21 5.32 -15.29 -2.70
CA ALA A 21 5.89 -15.82 -1.46
C ALA A 21 6.86 -14.81 -0.82
N GLY A 22 7.67 -14.12 -1.62
CA GLY A 22 8.56 -13.06 -1.18
C GLY A 22 7.81 -11.86 -0.61
N GLU A 23 6.73 -11.43 -1.29
CA GLU A 23 5.84 -10.38 -0.81
C GLU A 23 5.18 -10.75 0.52
N ILE A 24 4.53 -11.91 0.60
CA ILE A 24 3.84 -12.39 1.80
C ILE A 24 4.82 -12.54 2.97
N GLY A 25 6.00 -13.13 2.72
CA GLY A 25 7.04 -13.29 3.73
C GLY A 25 7.50 -11.96 4.29
N TRP A 26 7.82 -10.98 3.43
CA TRP A 26 8.25 -9.65 3.84
C TRP A 26 7.16 -8.88 4.58
N SER A 27 5.94 -8.86 4.03
CA SER A 27 4.80 -8.16 4.62
C SER A 27 4.42 -8.74 5.98
N THR A 28 4.44 -10.06 6.12
CA THR A 28 4.17 -10.74 7.40
C THR A 28 5.22 -10.38 8.44
N LEU A 29 6.51 -10.43 8.07
CA LEU A 29 7.61 -10.07 8.95
C LEU A 29 7.47 -8.62 9.45
N CYS A 30 7.25 -7.67 8.54
CA CYS A 30 7.09 -6.26 8.89
C CYS A 30 5.84 -6.01 9.74
N THR A 31 4.72 -6.67 9.44
CA THR A 31 3.49 -6.57 10.23
C THR A 31 3.70 -7.12 11.64
N TYR A 32 4.45 -8.21 11.80
CA TYR A 32 4.79 -8.76 13.10
C TYR A 32 5.55 -7.77 13.97
N PHE A 33 6.49 -7.00 13.39
CA PHE A 33 7.21 -5.93 14.09
C PHE A 33 6.42 -4.62 14.19
N GLY A 34 5.25 -4.52 13.56
CA GLY A 34 4.40 -3.32 13.54
C GLY A 34 5.01 -2.18 12.73
N LEU A 35 5.77 -2.51 11.70
CA LEU A 35 6.33 -1.57 10.73
C LEU A 35 5.31 -1.33 9.61
N PRO A 36 4.83 -0.10 9.42
CA PRO A 36 3.89 0.24 8.34
C PRO A 36 4.65 0.35 7.02
N ILE A 37 4.69 -0.75 6.29
CA ILE A 37 5.25 -0.82 4.94
C ILE A 37 4.18 -0.66 3.87
N SER A 38 4.60 -0.58 2.62
CA SER A 38 3.74 -0.61 1.45
C SER A 38 3.66 -2.02 0.87
N ASN A 39 2.52 -2.67 0.96
CA ASN A 39 2.30 -3.97 0.33
C ASN A 39 2.47 -3.89 -1.20
N SER A 40 2.10 -2.76 -1.82
CA SER A 40 2.34 -2.54 -3.26
C SER A 40 3.83 -2.57 -3.62
N HIS A 41 4.69 -1.95 -2.79
CA HIS A 41 6.13 -1.98 -3.03
C HIS A 41 6.74 -3.33 -2.68
N SER A 42 6.21 -4.02 -1.66
CA SER A 42 6.59 -5.39 -1.33
C SER A 42 6.28 -6.34 -2.49
N LEU A 43 5.09 -6.20 -3.09
CA LEU A 43 4.67 -6.97 -4.25
C LEU A 43 5.57 -6.72 -5.48
N VAL A 44 5.84 -5.45 -5.79
CA VAL A 44 6.76 -5.08 -6.88
C VAL A 44 8.16 -5.62 -6.60
N GLY A 45 8.66 -5.49 -5.36
CA GLY A 45 9.95 -6.04 -4.96
C GLY A 45 10.01 -7.56 -5.13
N GLY A 46 9.02 -8.28 -4.59
CA GLY A 46 8.94 -9.74 -4.65
C GLY A 46 8.93 -10.27 -6.09
N ILE A 47 8.04 -9.73 -6.94
CA ILE A 47 7.95 -10.12 -8.35
C ILE A 47 9.22 -9.72 -9.12
N MET A 48 9.78 -8.53 -8.85
CA MET A 48 11.05 -8.10 -9.46
C MET A 48 12.19 -9.05 -9.09
N GLY A 49 12.31 -9.42 -7.81
CA GLY A 49 13.34 -10.35 -7.36
C GLY A 49 13.20 -11.73 -7.99
N ALA A 50 11.97 -12.28 -8.01
CA ALA A 50 11.69 -13.55 -8.67
C ALA A 50 11.97 -13.49 -10.19
N GLY A 51 11.60 -12.39 -10.84
CA GLY A 51 11.89 -12.14 -12.26
C GLY A 51 13.38 -12.07 -12.55
N ILE A 52 14.17 -11.43 -11.68
CA ILE A 52 15.64 -11.40 -11.80
C ILE A 52 16.22 -12.81 -11.69
N ALA A 53 15.73 -13.60 -10.73
CA ALA A 53 16.20 -14.98 -10.53
C ALA A 53 15.86 -15.92 -11.70
N GLY A 54 14.68 -15.75 -12.32
CA GLY A 54 14.21 -16.62 -13.42
C GLY A 54 14.58 -16.13 -14.80
N LEU A 55 14.60 -14.81 -15.06
CA LEU A 55 14.74 -14.23 -16.40
C LEU A 55 15.96 -13.32 -16.56
N GLY A 56 16.63 -12.95 -15.46
CA GLY A 56 17.75 -12.00 -15.45
C GLY A 56 17.33 -10.53 -15.43
N PHE A 57 18.30 -9.66 -15.17
CA PHE A 57 18.10 -8.20 -15.05
C PHE A 57 17.64 -7.54 -16.36
N GLU A 58 17.99 -8.10 -17.51
CA GLU A 58 17.72 -7.50 -18.82
C GLU A 58 16.22 -7.47 -19.16
N LYS A 59 15.42 -8.29 -18.51
CA LYS A 59 13.97 -8.38 -18.74
C LYS A 59 13.15 -7.41 -17.88
N LEU A 60 13.80 -6.61 -17.05
CA LEU A 60 13.11 -5.63 -16.23
C LEU A 60 12.56 -4.45 -17.04
N VAL A 61 11.29 -4.12 -16.82
CA VAL A 61 10.62 -2.99 -17.46
C VAL A 61 10.86 -1.72 -16.64
N TYR A 62 11.93 -1.02 -16.94
CA TYR A 62 12.36 0.18 -16.19
C TYR A 62 11.33 1.32 -16.18
N GLY A 63 10.52 1.47 -17.23
CA GLY A 63 9.48 2.49 -17.31
C GLY A 63 8.38 2.32 -16.25
N GLY A 64 8.03 1.08 -15.89
CA GLY A 64 7.12 0.79 -14.79
C GLY A 64 7.76 1.07 -13.43
N LEU A 65 9.01 0.67 -13.25
CA LEU A 65 9.75 0.87 -12.01
C LEU A 65 9.94 2.36 -11.68
N SER A 66 10.24 3.19 -12.67
CA SER A 66 10.41 4.65 -12.46
C SER A 66 9.14 5.30 -11.91
N LYS A 67 7.94 4.89 -12.37
CA LYS A 67 6.66 5.36 -11.83
C LYS A 67 6.46 4.93 -10.36
N VAL A 68 6.86 3.71 -10.01
CA VAL A 68 6.81 3.22 -8.63
C VAL A 68 7.73 4.04 -7.73
N PHE A 69 8.99 4.27 -8.15
CA PHE A 69 9.94 5.09 -7.39
C PHE A 69 9.47 6.54 -7.24
N ALA A 70 8.89 7.13 -8.28
CA ALA A 70 8.26 8.45 -8.18
C ALA A 70 7.12 8.45 -7.14
N GLY A 71 6.28 7.42 -7.14
CA GLY A 71 5.19 7.24 -6.18
C GLY A 71 5.67 7.16 -4.72
N ILE A 72 6.86 6.56 -4.46
CA ILE A 72 7.46 6.50 -3.11
C ILE A 72 7.69 7.89 -2.52
N VAL A 73 8.06 8.85 -3.36
CA VAL A 73 8.37 10.23 -2.94
C VAL A 73 7.12 11.11 -2.97
N ILE A 74 6.34 11.03 -4.05
CA ILE A 74 5.18 11.91 -4.28
C ILE A 74 4.07 11.63 -3.27
N ALA A 75 3.78 10.36 -2.95
CA ALA A 75 2.67 10.01 -2.08
C ALA A 75 2.82 10.54 -0.63
N PRO A 76 3.95 10.36 0.08
CA PRO A 76 4.08 10.88 1.44
C PRO A 76 4.23 12.40 1.48
N ILE A 77 4.90 13.02 0.51
CA ILE A 77 5.05 14.48 0.48
C ILE A 77 3.70 15.14 0.16
N GLY A 78 2.99 14.67 -0.86
CA GLY A 78 1.65 15.14 -1.17
C GLY A 78 0.70 14.93 -0.01
N GLY A 79 0.75 13.75 0.64
CA GLY A 79 -0.02 13.44 1.85
C GLY A 79 0.25 14.44 2.97
N LEU A 80 1.52 14.73 3.24
CA LEU A 80 1.91 15.70 4.26
C LEU A 80 1.34 17.07 3.96
N ILE A 81 1.43 17.54 2.72
CA ILE A 81 0.89 18.84 2.30
C ILE A 81 -0.65 18.86 2.47
N VAL A 82 -1.35 17.86 1.94
CA VAL A 82 -2.81 17.80 2.01
C VAL A 82 -3.30 17.71 3.45
N GLY A 83 -2.68 16.86 4.28
CA GLY A 83 -3.01 16.75 5.70
C GLY A 83 -2.79 18.05 6.47
N LEU A 84 -1.70 18.77 6.16
CA LEU A 84 -1.37 20.06 6.74
C LEU A 84 -2.42 21.12 6.34
N LEU A 85 -2.74 21.21 5.05
CA LEU A 85 -3.70 22.18 4.51
C LEU A 85 -5.12 21.94 5.03
N LEU A 86 -5.62 20.72 4.99
CA LEU A 86 -6.97 20.41 5.46
C LEU A 86 -7.11 20.63 6.98
N THR A 87 -6.11 20.20 7.75
CA THR A 87 -6.13 20.44 9.19
C THR A 87 -6.00 21.92 9.51
N GLY A 88 -5.15 22.66 8.82
CA GLY A 88 -5.02 24.10 8.94
C GLY A 88 -6.32 24.83 8.63
N LEU A 89 -7.00 24.45 7.54
CA LEU A 89 -8.30 24.98 7.18
C LEU A 89 -9.37 24.76 8.28
N ILE A 90 -9.44 23.54 8.83
CA ILE A 90 -10.35 23.24 9.94
C ILE A 90 -10.02 24.10 11.17
N ILE A 91 -8.75 24.22 11.52
CA ILE A 91 -8.33 25.06 12.66
C ILE A 91 -8.74 26.52 12.43
N THR A 92 -8.58 27.04 11.23
CA THR A 92 -8.93 28.44 10.90
C THR A 92 -10.44 28.66 10.96
N ILE A 93 -11.25 27.78 10.35
CA ILE A 93 -12.70 27.89 10.35
C ILE A 93 -13.30 27.81 11.76
N PHE A 94 -12.75 26.96 12.60
CA PHE A 94 -13.25 26.70 13.95
C PHE A 94 -12.43 27.41 15.04
N ALA A 95 -11.56 28.38 14.69
CA ALA A 95 -10.68 29.06 15.63
C ALA A 95 -11.42 29.63 16.85
N ASN A 96 -12.59 30.23 16.62
CA ASN A 96 -13.40 30.91 17.64
C ASN A 96 -14.43 29.97 18.33
N ARG A 97 -14.39 28.67 18.06
CA ARG A 97 -15.31 27.69 18.66
C ARG A 97 -14.64 26.92 19.81
N LYS A 98 -15.45 26.58 20.81
CA LYS A 98 -14.98 25.75 21.94
C LYS A 98 -14.52 24.37 21.41
N PRO A 99 -13.40 23.83 21.90
CA PRO A 99 -12.85 22.56 21.40
C PRO A 99 -13.76 21.34 21.59
N ALA A 100 -14.55 21.29 22.67
CA ALA A 100 -15.38 20.14 22.99
C ALA A 100 -16.48 19.86 21.92
N PRO A 101 -17.33 20.83 21.52
CA PRO A 101 -18.32 20.62 20.48
C PRO A 101 -17.66 20.33 19.11
N VAL A 102 -16.53 20.98 18.77
CA VAL A 102 -15.80 20.70 17.52
C VAL A 102 -15.34 19.24 17.49
N ASN A 103 -14.70 18.74 18.55
CA ASN A 103 -14.28 17.34 18.60
C ASN A 103 -15.47 16.37 18.54
N LYS A 104 -16.62 16.70 19.10
CA LYS A 104 -17.84 15.87 19.03
C LYS A 104 -18.38 15.77 17.59
N ILE A 105 -18.43 16.89 16.86
CA ILE A 105 -18.87 16.93 15.46
C ILE A 105 -17.88 16.12 14.60
N PHE A 106 -16.59 16.42 14.69
CA PHE A 106 -15.59 15.73 13.90
C PHE A 106 -15.41 14.25 14.28
N GLY A 107 -15.72 13.85 15.53
CA GLY A 107 -15.78 12.44 15.89
C GLY A 107 -16.87 11.66 15.13
N ARG A 108 -18.00 12.30 14.80
CA ARG A 108 -19.04 11.68 13.95
C ARG A 108 -18.66 11.73 12.47
N LEU A 109 -18.13 12.85 12.00
CA LEU A 109 -17.67 13.00 10.62
C LEU A 109 -16.52 12.06 10.30
N GLN A 110 -15.69 11.71 11.29
CA GLN A 110 -14.60 10.76 11.14
C GLN A 110 -15.08 9.35 10.78
N ILE A 111 -16.28 8.94 11.19
CA ILE A 111 -16.87 7.66 10.74
C ILE A 111 -17.09 7.68 9.23
N ILE A 112 -17.54 8.82 8.69
CA ILE A 112 -17.76 8.97 7.24
C ILE A 112 -16.42 9.03 6.51
N SER A 113 -15.44 9.79 7.03
CA SER A 113 -14.12 9.86 6.39
C SER A 113 -13.36 8.54 6.43
N SER A 114 -13.49 7.76 7.49
CA SER A 114 -12.87 6.43 7.55
C SER A 114 -13.54 5.45 6.57
N ALA A 115 -14.87 5.51 6.38
CA ALA A 115 -15.54 4.74 5.35
C ALA A 115 -15.09 5.14 3.93
N TRP A 116 -14.98 6.45 3.66
CA TRP A 116 -14.44 6.98 2.40
C TRP A 116 -13.00 6.51 2.16
N PHE A 117 -12.13 6.63 3.18
CA PHE A 117 -10.75 6.16 3.07
C PHE A 117 -10.68 4.64 2.86
N ALA A 118 -11.49 3.86 3.58
CA ALA A 118 -11.54 2.41 3.41
C ALA A 118 -11.96 2.01 2.00
N LEU A 119 -12.94 2.71 1.41
CA LEU A 119 -13.39 2.49 0.03
C LEU A 119 -12.25 2.75 -0.98
N THR A 120 -11.60 3.91 -0.88
CA THR A 120 -10.52 4.28 -1.80
C THR A 120 -9.27 3.41 -1.61
N HIS A 121 -8.95 3.03 -0.37
CA HIS A 121 -7.88 2.09 -0.04
C HIS A 121 -8.17 0.70 -0.63
N GLY A 122 -9.38 0.16 -0.36
CA GLY A 122 -9.81 -1.14 -0.86
C GLY A 122 -9.81 -1.22 -2.38
N ALA A 123 -10.30 -0.17 -3.06
CA ALA A 123 -10.25 -0.10 -4.51
C ALA A 123 -8.83 -0.11 -5.05
N ASN A 124 -7.91 0.69 -4.48
CA ASN A 124 -6.52 0.75 -4.95
C ASN A 124 -5.74 -0.55 -4.73
N ASP A 125 -5.83 -1.16 -3.56
CA ASP A 125 -5.03 -2.34 -3.23
C ASP A 125 -5.70 -3.63 -3.75
N GLY A 126 -7.02 -3.69 -3.77
CA GLY A 126 -7.78 -4.80 -4.37
C GLY A 126 -7.50 -4.96 -5.86
N GLN A 127 -7.45 -3.87 -6.64
CA GLN A 127 -7.16 -3.92 -8.08
C GLN A 127 -5.83 -4.61 -8.39
N LYS A 128 -4.80 -4.41 -7.58
CA LYS A 128 -3.48 -5.04 -7.79
C LYS A 128 -3.56 -6.55 -7.61
N THR A 129 -4.23 -7.00 -6.57
CA THR A 129 -4.45 -8.42 -6.29
C THR A 129 -5.31 -9.08 -7.37
N MET A 130 -6.41 -8.42 -7.76
CA MET A 130 -7.28 -8.89 -8.86
C MET A 130 -6.51 -9.01 -10.17
N GLY A 131 -5.66 -8.02 -10.50
CA GLY A 131 -4.83 -8.05 -11.70
C GLY A 131 -3.85 -9.23 -11.73
N ILE A 132 -3.23 -9.56 -10.60
CA ILE A 132 -2.32 -10.72 -10.51
C ILE A 132 -3.08 -12.03 -10.65
N ILE A 133 -4.23 -12.17 -9.99
CA ILE A 133 -5.07 -13.37 -10.12
C ILE A 133 -5.53 -13.54 -11.58
N ALA A 134 -5.99 -12.45 -12.23
CA ALA A 134 -6.37 -12.48 -13.64
C ALA A 134 -5.19 -12.87 -14.55
N LEU A 135 -3.99 -12.36 -14.27
CA LEU A 135 -2.77 -12.73 -15.00
C LEU A 135 -2.46 -14.22 -14.85
N ILE A 136 -2.59 -14.79 -13.66
CA ILE A 136 -2.41 -16.23 -13.42
C ILE A 136 -3.44 -17.02 -14.20
N LEU A 137 -4.73 -16.66 -14.13
CA LEU A 137 -5.81 -17.34 -14.84
C LEU A 137 -5.61 -17.29 -16.36
N PHE A 138 -5.17 -16.15 -16.89
CA PHE A 138 -4.86 -15.99 -18.30
C PHE A 138 -3.65 -16.83 -18.71
N SER A 139 -2.55 -16.78 -17.95
CA SER A 139 -1.33 -17.56 -18.23
C SER A 139 -1.55 -19.07 -18.15
N THR A 140 -2.56 -19.52 -17.39
CA THR A 140 -2.94 -20.95 -17.30
C THR A 140 -3.97 -21.36 -18.34
N GLY A 141 -4.46 -20.44 -19.18
CA GLY A 141 -5.49 -20.69 -20.18
C GLY A 141 -6.90 -20.91 -19.59
N MET A 142 -7.10 -20.56 -18.31
CA MET A 142 -8.42 -20.68 -17.65
C MET A 142 -9.40 -19.58 -18.08
N ILE A 143 -8.88 -18.46 -18.57
CA ILE A 143 -9.67 -17.37 -19.18
C ILE A 143 -9.09 -17.06 -20.57
N PRO A 144 -9.93 -16.79 -21.58
CA PRO A 144 -9.48 -16.55 -22.97
C PRO A 144 -8.85 -15.17 -23.16
N GLU A 145 -9.24 -14.20 -22.36
CA GLU A 145 -8.77 -12.81 -22.42
C GLU A 145 -8.35 -12.34 -21.04
N LEU A 146 -7.48 -11.32 -21.00
CA LEU A 146 -7.03 -10.72 -19.73
C LEU A 146 -8.14 -9.80 -19.17
N ASP A 147 -9.20 -10.41 -18.69
CA ASP A 147 -10.31 -9.76 -18.00
C ASP A 147 -10.40 -10.23 -16.55
N ILE A 148 -11.05 -9.46 -15.68
CA ILE A 148 -11.18 -9.78 -14.26
C ILE A 148 -12.56 -10.39 -14.00
N PRO A 149 -12.65 -11.72 -13.77
CA PRO A 149 -13.93 -12.36 -13.47
C PRO A 149 -14.56 -11.81 -12.20
N LEU A 150 -15.89 -11.72 -12.16
CA LEU A 150 -16.64 -11.21 -11.00
C LEU A 150 -16.30 -11.93 -9.69
N TRP A 151 -16.11 -13.26 -9.74
CA TRP A 151 -15.76 -14.02 -8.54
C TRP A 151 -14.39 -13.62 -7.97
N VAL A 152 -13.43 -13.21 -8.82
CA VAL A 152 -12.12 -12.70 -8.39
C VAL A 152 -12.29 -11.38 -7.64
N ILE A 153 -13.18 -10.51 -8.11
CA ILE A 153 -13.48 -9.24 -7.45
C ILE A 153 -14.02 -9.50 -6.04
N PHE A 154 -15.02 -10.38 -5.92
CA PHE A 154 -15.61 -10.71 -4.62
C PHE A 154 -14.64 -11.43 -3.68
N ALA A 155 -13.86 -12.38 -4.20
CA ALA A 155 -12.86 -13.10 -3.42
C ALA A 155 -11.77 -12.16 -2.88
N ALA A 156 -11.22 -11.29 -3.73
CA ALA A 156 -10.21 -10.31 -3.32
C ALA A 156 -10.77 -9.31 -2.31
N ALA A 157 -11.99 -8.79 -2.53
CA ALA A 157 -12.66 -7.88 -1.60
C ALA A 157 -12.93 -8.55 -0.24
N ALA A 158 -13.41 -9.77 -0.23
CA ALA A 158 -13.65 -10.54 1.00
C ALA A 158 -12.34 -10.82 1.75
N ALA A 159 -11.29 -11.28 1.06
CA ALA A 159 -9.99 -11.55 1.66
C ALA A 159 -9.39 -10.28 2.27
N MET A 160 -9.46 -9.14 1.57
CA MET A 160 -8.97 -7.86 2.04
C MET A 160 -9.77 -7.35 3.26
N GLY A 161 -11.10 -7.47 3.22
CA GLY A 161 -11.96 -7.10 4.34
C GLY A 161 -11.69 -7.93 5.59
N LEU A 162 -11.60 -9.25 5.45
CA LEU A 162 -11.27 -10.17 6.55
C LEU A 162 -9.84 -9.93 7.07
N GLY A 163 -8.86 -9.74 6.18
CA GLY A 163 -7.49 -9.45 6.57
C GLY A 163 -7.37 -8.15 7.36
N THR A 164 -8.10 -7.10 6.97
CA THR A 164 -8.15 -5.84 7.69
C THR A 164 -8.85 -5.98 9.04
N PHE A 165 -9.91 -6.79 9.13
CA PHE A 165 -10.65 -7.02 10.36
C PHE A 165 -9.83 -7.77 11.42
N PHE A 166 -9.10 -8.82 11.01
CA PHE A 166 -8.34 -9.67 11.94
C PHE A 166 -6.87 -9.27 12.11
N GLY A 167 -6.31 -8.49 11.17
CA GLY A 167 -4.88 -8.22 11.10
C GLY A 167 -4.47 -6.79 11.36
N GLY A 168 -3.14 -6.55 11.38
CA GLY A 168 -2.57 -5.20 11.34
C GLY A 168 -2.60 -4.38 12.62
N TYR A 169 -3.07 -4.89 13.75
CA TYR A 169 -3.25 -4.10 14.99
C TYR A 169 -1.99 -3.37 15.44
N LYS A 170 -0.81 -4.00 15.32
CA LYS A 170 0.48 -3.35 15.66
C LYS A 170 0.80 -2.17 14.73
N VAL A 171 0.46 -2.32 13.44
CA VAL A 171 0.64 -1.27 12.42
C VAL A 171 -0.32 -0.12 12.68
N ILE A 172 -1.60 -0.42 12.94
CA ILE A 172 -2.64 0.57 13.31
C ILE A 172 -2.19 1.39 14.52
N LYS A 173 -1.66 0.72 15.56
CA LYS A 173 -1.11 1.39 16.74
C LYS A 173 0.09 2.29 16.40
N THR A 174 0.94 1.87 15.48
CA THR A 174 2.09 2.68 15.05
C THR A 174 1.63 3.94 14.31
N LEU A 175 0.70 3.83 13.37
CA LEU A 175 0.17 4.97 12.60
C LEU A 175 -0.69 5.90 13.45
N GLY A 176 -1.63 5.35 14.21
CA GLY A 176 -2.63 6.14 14.93
C GLY A 176 -2.16 6.70 16.28
N VAL A 177 -1.11 6.13 16.88
CA VAL A 177 -0.69 6.52 18.24
C VAL A 177 0.79 6.85 18.32
N LYS A 178 1.68 6.07 17.64
CA LYS A 178 3.12 6.28 17.81
C LYS A 178 3.65 7.47 16.99
N ILE A 179 3.09 7.79 15.81
CA ILE A 179 3.52 8.96 15.01
C ILE A 179 3.07 10.23 15.71
N THR A 180 1.78 10.34 15.99
CA THR A 180 1.18 11.51 16.66
C THR A 180 -0.14 11.11 17.30
N ARG A 181 -0.53 11.79 18.36
CA ARG A 181 -1.85 11.60 18.99
C ARG A 181 -2.85 12.53 18.32
N LEU A 182 -3.55 12.02 17.34
CA LEU A 182 -4.55 12.78 16.59
C LEU A 182 -5.79 13.06 17.45
N LYS A 183 -6.32 14.27 17.32
CA LYS A 183 -7.67 14.60 17.76
C LYS A 183 -8.67 14.24 16.66
N PRO A 184 -9.98 14.09 16.95
CA PRO A 184 -10.97 13.70 15.96
C PRO A 184 -10.96 14.54 14.67
N TYR A 185 -10.84 15.86 14.76
CA TYR A 185 -10.75 16.71 13.58
C TYR A 185 -9.48 16.49 12.75
N GLN A 186 -8.37 16.10 13.38
CA GLN A 186 -7.13 15.77 12.69
C GLN A 186 -7.23 14.39 12.01
N GLY A 187 -7.89 13.42 12.67
CA GLY A 187 -8.18 12.11 12.07
C GLY A 187 -9.07 12.27 10.84
N PHE A 188 -10.16 13.02 10.96
CA PHE A 188 -11.02 13.37 9.82
C PHE A 188 -10.23 13.99 8.66
N ALA A 189 -9.37 14.96 8.93
CA ALA A 189 -8.55 15.61 7.90
C ALA A 189 -7.56 14.64 7.25
N ALA A 190 -6.92 13.76 8.05
CA ALA A 190 -5.97 12.78 7.55
C ALA A 190 -6.64 11.73 6.64
N GLU A 191 -7.78 11.19 7.06
CA GLU A 191 -8.54 10.19 6.30
C GLU A 191 -9.15 10.80 5.03
N THR A 192 -9.76 11.98 5.14
CA THR A 192 -10.33 12.70 3.98
C THR A 192 -9.23 13.02 2.97
N GLY A 193 -8.12 13.59 3.43
CA GLY A 193 -6.99 13.93 2.57
C GLY A 193 -6.32 12.71 1.94
N GLY A 194 -6.17 11.64 2.71
CA GLY A 194 -5.66 10.37 2.21
C GLY A 194 -6.55 9.77 1.13
N GLY A 195 -7.86 9.75 1.36
CA GLY A 195 -8.84 9.26 0.39
C GLY A 195 -8.88 10.09 -0.90
N ILE A 196 -8.82 11.43 -0.80
CA ILE A 196 -8.74 12.32 -1.98
C ILE A 196 -7.47 12.02 -2.78
N MET A 197 -6.31 11.87 -2.11
CA MET A 197 -5.07 11.55 -2.80
C MET A 197 -5.12 10.19 -3.51
N LEU A 198 -5.66 9.16 -2.83
CA LEU A 198 -5.78 7.83 -3.43
C LEU A 198 -6.71 7.83 -4.65
N ALA A 199 -7.83 8.55 -4.56
CA ALA A 199 -8.74 8.74 -5.69
C ALA A 199 -8.04 9.47 -6.87
N ALA A 200 -7.28 10.52 -6.58
CA ALA A 200 -6.53 11.25 -7.61
C ALA A 200 -5.46 10.36 -8.27
N PHE A 201 -4.71 9.57 -7.49
CA PHE A 201 -3.73 8.63 -8.05
C PHE A 201 -4.37 7.55 -8.90
N ALA A 202 -5.55 7.04 -8.50
CA ALA A 202 -6.30 6.06 -9.29
C ALA A 202 -6.72 6.64 -10.64
N VAL A 203 -7.26 7.86 -10.67
CA VAL A 203 -7.65 8.55 -11.92
C VAL A 203 -6.45 8.83 -12.82
N LEU A 204 -5.31 9.21 -12.23
CA LEU A 204 -4.08 9.51 -12.98
C LEU A 204 -3.30 8.25 -13.40
N GLY A 205 -3.74 7.05 -13.00
CA GLY A 205 -3.05 5.79 -13.29
C GLY A 205 -1.65 5.72 -12.64
N ILE A 206 -1.44 6.44 -11.53
CA ILE A 206 -0.17 6.42 -10.79
C ILE A 206 -0.23 5.31 -9.74
N PRO A 207 0.66 4.31 -9.80
CA PRO A 207 0.71 3.24 -8.79
C PRO A 207 1.24 3.81 -7.47
N ALA A 208 0.33 4.31 -6.65
CA ALA A 208 0.70 4.90 -5.36
C ALA A 208 0.53 3.90 -4.21
N SER A 209 1.31 4.11 -3.16
CA SER A 209 1.18 3.41 -1.90
C SER A 209 0.15 4.08 -1.01
N THR A 210 -0.88 3.33 -0.65
CA THR A 210 -1.91 3.75 0.32
C THR A 210 -1.31 4.08 1.68
N THR A 211 -0.36 3.25 2.15
CA THR A 211 0.36 3.46 3.42
C THR A 211 1.19 4.74 3.41
N HIS A 212 1.86 5.06 2.29
CA HIS A 212 2.64 6.30 2.17
C HIS A 212 1.74 7.54 2.20
N ALA A 213 0.62 7.50 1.46
CA ALA A 213 -0.34 8.59 1.42
C ALA A 213 -0.93 8.89 2.82
N ILE A 214 -1.47 7.86 3.49
CA ILE A 214 -2.07 8.05 4.82
C ILE A 214 -1.04 8.42 5.90
N THR A 215 0.15 7.86 5.86
CA THR A 215 1.22 8.24 6.79
C THR A 215 1.62 9.71 6.60
N GLY A 216 1.72 10.15 5.35
CA GLY A 216 1.96 11.56 5.02
C GLY A 216 0.87 12.46 5.57
N THR A 217 -0.42 12.15 5.33
CA THR A 217 -1.54 12.95 5.82
C THR A 217 -1.62 12.98 7.34
N ILE A 218 -1.31 11.87 8.03
CA ILE A 218 -1.21 11.81 9.50
C ILE A 218 -0.10 12.74 10.00
N MET A 219 1.08 12.70 9.40
CA MET A 219 2.20 13.59 9.75
C MET A 219 1.83 15.06 9.51
N GLY A 220 1.21 15.37 8.36
CA GLY A 220 0.75 16.71 8.01
C GLY A 220 -0.30 17.23 8.98
N SER A 221 -1.31 16.43 9.28
CA SER A 221 -2.37 16.77 10.25
C SER A 221 -1.83 16.99 11.66
N GLY A 222 -0.84 16.19 12.07
CA GLY A 222 -0.15 16.38 13.34
C GLY A 222 0.66 17.68 13.38
N ALA A 223 1.43 17.94 12.32
CA ALA A 223 2.32 19.09 12.20
C ALA A 223 1.57 20.43 12.09
N ALA A 224 0.36 20.45 11.51
CA ALA A 224 -0.48 21.63 11.34
C ALA A 224 -0.77 22.36 12.67
N ARG A 225 -0.86 21.62 13.78
CA ARG A 225 -1.03 22.21 15.09
C ARG A 225 0.28 22.64 15.74
N ARG A 226 1.28 21.77 15.73
CA ARG A 226 2.63 22.02 16.25
C ARG A 226 3.60 21.05 15.57
N LYS A 227 4.70 21.52 14.98
CA LYS A 227 5.74 20.67 14.38
C LYS A 227 6.26 19.60 15.35
N ARG A 228 6.32 19.90 16.65
CA ARG A 228 6.76 18.97 17.72
C ARG A 228 5.70 17.93 18.11
N ALA A 229 4.45 18.02 17.62
CA ALA A 229 3.42 16.99 17.88
C ALA A 229 3.71 15.69 17.15
N VAL A 230 4.46 15.75 16.07
CA VAL A 230 4.91 14.58 15.30
C VAL A 230 6.21 14.04 15.90
N ARG A 231 6.24 12.74 16.18
CA ARG A 231 7.45 12.03 16.63
C ARG A 231 8.32 11.69 15.45
N TRP A 232 9.15 12.62 15.02
CA TRP A 232 9.99 12.49 13.83
C TRP A 232 10.93 11.28 13.83
N ASN A 233 11.35 10.79 15.02
CA ASN A 233 12.13 9.56 15.13
C ASN A 233 11.35 8.33 14.64
N VAL A 234 10.06 8.25 14.98
CA VAL A 234 9.18 7.18 14.49
C VAL A 234 8.97 7.33 12.98
N SER A 235 8.77 8.55 12.50
CA SER A 235 8.63 8.82 11.06
C SER A 235 9.87 8.42 10.27
N ARG A 236 11.09 8.66 10.79
CA ARG A 236 12.34 8.20 10.16
C ARG A 236 12.42 6.68 10.08
N GLN A 237 12.04 5.96 11.14
CA GLN A 237 11.99 4.49 11.13
C GLN A 237 11.03 3.96 10.07
N ILE A 238 9.87 4.61 9.90
CA ILE A 238 8.89 4.26 8.88
C ILE A 238 9.44 4.51 7.48
N ILE A 239 10.07 5.66 7.23
CA ILE A 239 10.70 5.98 5.94
C ILE A 239 11.81 4.96 5.62
N PHE A 240 12.63 4.60 6.61
CA PHE A 240 13.64 3.56 6.45
C PHE A 240 13.03 2.21 6.08
N SER A 241 11.91 1.83 6.73
CA SER A 241 11.17 0.61 6.38
C SER A 241 10.67 0.63 4.94
N TRP A 242 10.26 1.78 4.41
CA TRP A 242 9.84 1.92 3.01
C TRP A 242 10.99 1.70 2.02
N ILE A 243 12.17 2.25 2.33
CA ILE A 243 13.36 2.10 1.47
C ILE A 243 13.80 0.62 1.42
N ILE A 244 13.76 -0.07 2.58
CA ILE A 244 14.17 -1.46 2.67
C ILE A 244 13.14 -2.44 2.10
N THR A 245 11.88 -2.02 1.91
CA THR A 245 10.78 -2.91 1.50
C THR A 245 11.04 -3.54 0.13
N ILE A 246 11.42 -2.75 -0.89
CA ILE A 246 11.67 -3.30 -2.23
C ILE A 246 12.85 -4.28 -2.22
N PRO A 247 14.05 -3.93 -1.73
CA PRO A 247 15.16 -4.88 -1.70
C PRO A 247 14.92 -6.08 -0.79
N GLY A 248 14.23 -5.90 0.35
CA GLY A 248 13.91 -6.99 1.26
C GLY A 248 12.95 -8.01 0.66
N ALA A 249 11.86 -7.55 0.05
CA ALA A 249 10.91 -8.41 -0.65
C ALA A 249 11.56 -9.06 -1.88
N ALA A 250 12.42 -8.33 -2.61
CA ALA A 250 13.16 -8.88 -3.75
C ALA A 250 14.11 -10.01 -3.33
N GLY A 251 14.85 -9.82 -2.24
CA GLY A 251 15.73 -10.87 -1.70
C GLY A 251 14.96 -12.14 -1.33
N LEU A 252 13.79 -12.01 -0.71
CA LEU A 252 12.93 -13.16 -0.42
C LEU A 252 12.35 -13.76 -1.70
N GLY A 253 11.92 -12.95 -2.67
CA GLY A 253 11.43 -13.43 -3.97
C GLY A 253 12.48 -14.24 -4.73
N ILE A 254 13.75 -13.78 -4.75
CA ILE A 254 14.88 -14.53 -5.30
C ILE A 254 15.02 -15.87 -4.56
N GLY A 255 15.07 -15.85 -3.22
CA GLY A 255 15.26 -17.04 -2.41
C GLY A 255 14.15 -18.08 -2.61
N PHE A 256 12.88 -17.66 -2.63
CA PHE A 256 11.75 -18.57 -2.88
C PHE A 256 11.76 -19.11 -4.31
N THR A 257 12.14 -18.31 -5.31
CA THR A 257 12.23 -18.79 -6.70
C THR A 257 13.31 -19.87 -6.82
N TYR A 258 14.49 -19.69 -6.26
CA TYR A 258 15.50 -20.75 -6.24
C TYR A 258 15.05 -21.98 -5.45
N LEU A 259 14.37 -21.79 -4.33
CA LEU A 259 13.84 -22.91 -3.55
C LEU A 259 12.85 -23.75 -4.38
N ILE A 260 11.95 -23.10 -5.11
CA ILE A 260 11.00 -23.80 -5.98
C ILE A 260 11.73 -24.58 -7.07
N HIS A 261 12.75 -23.99 -7.68
CA HIS A 261 13.55 -24.68 -8.72
C HIS A 261 14.29 -25.92 -8.21
N LEU A 262 14.51 -26.07 -6.91
CA LEU A 262 15.13 -27.29 -6.35
C LEU A 262 14.16 -28.48 -6.29
N PHE A 263 12.84 -28.22 -6.37
CA PHE A 263 11.80 -29.26 -6.26
C PHE A 263 11.12 -29.58 -7.60
N VAL A 264 11.50 -28.90 -8.67
CA VAL A 264 10.91 -29.03 -9.99
C VAL A 264 11.97 -29.25 -11.05
#